data_342a2590da0c5a3dda7c909b06136d12
#
_entry.id   342a2590da0c5a3dda7c909b06136d12
#
_cell.length_a   1.000
_cell.length_b   1.000
_cell.length_c   1.000
_cell.angle_alpha   90.00
_cell.angle_beta   90.00
_cell.angle_gamma   90.00
#
_symmetry.space_group_name_H-M   'P 1'
#
loop_
_entity.id
_entity.type
_entity.pdbx_description
1 polymer ?
#
loop_
_entity_poly.entity_id
_entity_poly.type
_entity_poly.pdbx_seq_one_letter_code
_entity_poly.pdbx_strand_id
1 'polypeptide(L)'
;KVYPGKKSLLSEIYISKNITNRVNKITISSSPLNKGFPFIENLLTYKNYNISFKTLIRPELNIKLTKPSKEILKEVNLIKENILIIGASSGIGNDLLKLFLNNKKIKIIGTYYKNNIKEKNKNLITKKLNIENDLNIIYDIIKKFSPIIIYYFPTPKIYLKSVNDMNILKKYKKYFVYIPIKIIKFANKYKSKFFYPSTTYKSDFSPYSTAKLEAEEEINKLGKLKIKINILKITGINTKQNLSLFSGKLPN
;
A
#
# COMPACT_ATOMS: atom_id res chain seq x y z
N LYS A 1 -13.17 17.37 22.74
CA LYS A 1 -12.31 16.36 22.05
C LYS A 1 -11.31 15.87 23.08
N VAL A 2 -11.29 14.55 23.32
CA VAL A 2 -10.27 13.94 24.17
C VAL A 2 -9.06 13.65 23.28
N TYR A 3 -7.93 14.26 23.58
CA TYR A 3 -6.65 13.82 23.05
C TYR A 3 -6.25 12.53 23.78
N PRO A 4 -5.71 11.56 23.07
CA PRO A 4 -5.14 11.63 21.73
C PRO A 4 -6.03 11.22 20.56
N GLY A 5 -7.26 10.96 20.59
CA GLY A 5 -8.10 10.66 19.44
C GLY A 5 -7.74 9.37 18.63
N LYS A 6 -8.58 9.02 17.64
CA LYS A 6 -8.51 7.76 16.87
C LYS A 6 -7.20 7.50 16.11
N LYS A 7 -6.34 8.51 15.90
CA LYS A 7 -5.11 8.41 15.09
C LYS A 7 -3.85 8.38 15.94
N SER A 8 -3.96 8.29 17.24
CA SER A 8 -2.80 8.26 18.13
C SER A 8 -2.36 6.85 18.46
N LEU A 9 -1.08 6.72 18.75
CA LEU A 9 -0.47 5.50 19.27
C LEU A 9 -0.09 5.72 20.72
N LEU A 10 -0.50 4.80 21.58
CA LEU A 10 -0.04 4.76 22.94
C LEU A 10 1.39 4.22 22.96
N SER A 11 2.29 4.94 23.61
CA SER A 11 3.71 4.59 23.69
C SER A 11 4.07 4.05 25.07
N GLU A 12 3.59 4.70 26.12
CA GLU A 12 3.92 4.36 27.49
C GLU A 12 2.71 4.62 28.41
N ILE A 13 2.56 3.81 29.45
CA ILE A 13 1.58 4.03 30.53
C ILE A 13 2.27 3.81 31.85
N TYR A 14 2.12 4.76 32.77
CA TYR A 14 2.54 4.67 34.16
C TYR A 14 1.32 4.86 35.05
N ILE A 15 1.14 3.96 36.00
CA ILE A 15 0.06 4.01 36.97
C ILE A 15 0.68 4.10 38.36
N SER A 16 0.37 5.15 39.09
CA SER A 16 0.79 5.32 40.47
C SER A 16 -0.43 5.51 41.39
N LYS A 17 -0.33 4.99 42.60
CA LYS A 17 -1.35 5.15 43.66
C LYS A 17 -0.88 6.28 44.58
N ASN A 18 -1.69 7.31 44.74
CA ASN A 18 -1.44 8.37 45.71
C ASN A 18 -2.31 8.14 46.94
N ILE A 19 -1.68 8.01 48.12
CA ILE A 19 -2.38 7.64 49.36
C ILE A 19 -3.10 8.85 49.97
N THR A 20 -2.71 10.08 49.61
CA THR A 20 -3.16 11.31 50.27
C THR A 20 -4.33 12.03 49.63
N ASN A 21 -4.56 11.86 48.33
CA ASN A 21 -5.58 12.60 47.61
C ASN A 21 -6.70 11.71 47.04
N ARG A 22 -7.91 11.81 47.63
CA ARG A 22 -9.13 11.23 47.02
C ARG A 22 -9.84 12.29 46.15
N VAL A 23 -9.62 12.24 44.87
CA VAL A 23 -10.35 13.07 43.93
C VAL A 23 -11.48 12.26 43.31
N ASN A 24 -12.72 12.60 43.65
CA ASN A 24 -13.92 11.89 43.16
C ASN A 24 -14.29 12.27 41.70
N LYS A 25 -13.54 13.16 41.09
CA LYS A 25 -13.75 13.63 39.73
C LYS A 25 -12.59 13.19 38.85
N ILE A 26 -12.88 12.67 37.64
CA ILE A 26 -11.84 12.38 36.63
C ILE A 26 -11.32 13.70 36.10
N THR A 27 -10.05 13.96 36.24
CA THR A 27 -9.35 15.08 35.59
C THR A 27 -8.39 14.56 34.56
N ILE A 28 -8.36 15.17 33.38
CA ILE A 28 -7.43 14.85 32.30
C ILE A 28 -6.76 16.13 31.86
N SER A 29 -5.44 16.16 31.91
CA SER A 29 -4.61 17.20 31.31
C SER A 29 -3.74 16.64 30.22
N SER A 30 -3.45 17.42 29.20
CA SER A 30 -2.63 17.01 28.07
C SER A 30 -1.65 18.13 27.72
N SER A 31 -0.38 17.80 27.61
CA SER A 31 0.69 18.75 27.22
C SER A 31 1.60 18.17 26.16
N PRO A 32 2.09 18.97 25.21
CA PRO A 32 3.10 18.52 24.27
C PRO A 32 4.44 18.35 25.02
N LEU A 33 5.11 17.21 24.81
CA LEU A 33 6.40 16.92 25.44
C LEU A 33 7.53 17.82 24.91
N ASN A 34 7.48 18.22 23.63
CA ASN A 34 8.46 19.11 23.00
C ASN A 34 7.88 19.82 21.78
N LYS A 35 8.33 21.08 21.53
CA LYS A 35 8.06 21.76 20.25
C LYS A 35 8.78 21.01 19.12
N GLY A 36 8.04 20.36 18.24
CA GLY A 36 8.58 19.66 17.06
C GLY A 36 8.42 18.14 17.07
N PHE A 37 8.12 17.53 18.21
CA PHE A 37 7.78 16.10 18.28
C PHE A 37 6.27 15.91 18.50
N PRO A 38 5.62 15.02 17.74
CA PRO A 38 4.18 14.79 17.85
C PRO A 38 3.80 13.93 19.06
N PHE A 39 4.56 14.03 20.16
CA PHE A 39 4.27 13.37 21.43
C PHE A 39 3.46 14.27 22.35
N ILE A 40 2.43 13.69 22.92
CA ILE A 40 1.60 14.32 23.96
C ILE A 40 1.69 13.48 25.21
N GLU A 41 1.99 14.11 26.31
CA GLU A 41 1.83 13.53 27.63
C GLU A 41 0.43 13.83 28.17
N ASN A 42 -0.23 12.80 28.65
CA ASN A 42 -1.55 12.90 29.22
C ASN A 42 -1.47 12.43 30.66
N LEU A 43 -2.03 13.24 31.56
CA LEU A 43 -2.16 12.89 32.97
C LEU A 43 -3.64 12.75 33.30
N LEU A 44 -4.02 11.59 33.77
CA LEU A 44 -5.37 11.30 34.26
C LEU A 44 -5.29 11.05 35.77
N THR A 45 -6.13 11.77 36.51
CA THR A 45 -6.25 11.58 37.95
C THR A 45 -7.69 11.16 38.28
N TYR A 46 -7.83 10.07 39.00
CA TYR A 46 -9.11 9.58 39.46
C TYR A 46 -8.96 8.88 40.80
N LYS A 47 -9.75 9.29 41.79
CA LYS A 47 -9.64 8.80 43.19
C LYS A 47 -8.21 8.99 43.68
N ASN A 48 -7.56 7.92 44.05
CA ASN A 48 -6.18 7.87 44.53
C ASN A 48 -5.18 7.36 43.43
N TYR A 49 -5.58 7.36 42.17
CA TYR A 49 -4.73 6.93 41.05
C TYR A 49 -4.33 8.11 40.17
N ASN A 50 -3.05 8.18 39.87
CA ASN A 50 -2.49 9.01 38.82
C ASN A 50 -2.02 8.10 37.68
N ILE A 51 -2.54 8.33 36.49
CA ILE A 51 -2.19 7.58 35.29
C ILE A 51 -1.54 8.57 34.32
N SER A 52 -0.24 8.43 34.10
CA SER A 52 0.45 9.15 33.05
C SER A 52 0.60 8.25 31.83
N PHE A 53 0.29 8.78 30.66
CA PHE A 53 0.50 8.04 29.41
C PHE A 53 0.95 8.95 28.29
N LYS A 54 1.95 8.49 27.54
CA LYS A 54 2.48 9.17 26.38
C LYS A 54 1.83 8.66 25.12
N THR A 55 1.38 9.56 24.29
CA THR A 55 0.76 9.27 23.00
C THR A 55 1.45 9.99 21.88
N LEU A 56 1.54 9.33 20.75
CA LEU A 56 2.08 9.88 19.53
C LEU A 56 0.95 10.16 18.55
N ILE A 57 0.83 11.42 18.11
CA ILE A 57 -0.13 11.79 17.07
C ILE A 57 0.46 11.44 15.72
N ARG A 58 -0.23 10.60 14.97
CA ARG A 58 0.17 10.33 13.58
C ARG A 58 -0.05 11.57 12.72
N PRO A 59 0.96 11.96 11.93
CA PRO A 59 0.78 13.04 10.99
C PRO A 59 -0.35 12.72 10.00
N GLU A 60 -1.11 13.73 9.61
CA GLU A 60 -2.09 13.58 8.54
C GLU A 60 -1.38 13.58 7.19
N LEU A 61 -1.79 12.65 6.34
CA LEU A 61 -1.38 12.68 4.95
C LEU A 61 -2.11 13.79 4.22
N ASN A 62 -1.43 14.89 4.00
CA ASN A 62 -1.84 15.90 3.02
C ASN A 62 -1.38 15.49 1.63
N ILE A 63 -2.04 14.49 1.03
CA ILE A 63 -1.81 14.16 -0.37
C ILE A 63 -2.54 15.22 -1.18
N LYS A 64 -1.81 16.15 -1.76
CA LYS A 64 -2.34 17.00 -2.82
C LYS A 64 -2.46 16.13 -4.07
N LEU A 65 -3.68 15.71 -4.40
CA LEU A 65 -3.94 15.07 -5.67
C LEU A 65 -3.72 16.11 -6.78
N THR A 66 -2.63 16.01 -7.49
CA THR A 66 -2.40 16.79 -8.70
C THR A 66 -3.26 16.21 -9.82
N LYS A 67 -3.95 17.07 -10.55
CA LYS A 67 -4.65 16.63 -11.75
C LYS A 67 -3.61 16.19 -12.79
N PRO A 68 -3.84 15.08 -13.53
CA PRO A 68 -2.92 14.67 -14.59
C PRO A 68 -2.81 15.77 -15.63
N SER A 69 -1.59 15.95 -16.17
CA SER A 69 -1.36 16.93 -17.23
C SER A 69 -2.10 16.54 -18.53
N LYS A 70 -2.26 17.50 -19.43
CA LYS A 70 -2.91 17.25 -20.72
C LYS A 70 -2.12 16.22 -21.55
N GLU A 71 -0.81 16.22 -21.44
CA GLU A 71 0.09 15.28 -22.11
C GLU A 71 -0.16 13.86 -21.63
N ILE A 72 -0.21 13.65 -20.31
CA ILE A 72 -0.52 12.34 -19.71
C ILE A 72 -1.91 11.85 -20.16
N LEU A 73 -2.90 12.73 -20.21
CA LEU A 73 -4.24 12.36 -20.67
C LEU A 73 -4.26 11.99 -22.16
N LYS A 74 -3.46 12.67 -23.00
CA LYS A 74 -3.28 12.28 -24.40
C LYS A 74 -2.69 10.88 -24.52
N GLU A 75 -1.61 10.59 -23.81
CA GLU A 75 -0.98 9.27 -23.78
C GLU A 75 -1.96 8.17 -23.34
N VAL A 76 -2.72 8.43 -22.29
CA VAL A 76 -3.75 7.49 -21.82
C VAL A 76 -4.80 7.20 -22.90
N ASN A 77 -5.21 8.21 -23.67
CA ASN A 77 -6.21 8.07 -24.73
C ASN A 77 -5.67 7.36 -25.99
N LEU A 78 -4.36 7.23 -26.14
CA LEU A 78 -3.72 6.46 -27.23
C LEU A 78 -3.70 4.95 -26.94
N ILE A 79 -3.89 4.54 -25.68
CA ILE A 79 -3.92 3.14 -25.29
C ILE A 79 -5.15 2.47 -25.92
N LYS A 80 -4.93 1.37 -26.63
CA LYS A 80 -5.96 0.57 -27.30
C LYS A 80 -6.24 -0.77 -26.60
N GLU A 81 -5.27 -1.24 -25.82
CA GLU A 81 -5.39 -2.48 -25.07
C GLU A 81 -6.27 -2.30 -23.83
N ASN A 82 -6.99 -3.34 -23.44
CA ASN A 82 -7.68 -3.35 -22.17
C ASN A 82 -6.67 -3.33 -21.01
N ILE A 83 -7.11 -2.94 -19.82
CA ILE A 83 -6.25 -2.78 -18.65
C ILE A 83 -6.75 -3.65 -17.51
N LEU A 84 -5.85 -4.45 -16.95
CA LEU A 84 -6.04 -5.17 -15.70
C LEU A 84 -5.17 -4.55 -14.60
N ILE A 85 -5.79 -4.04 -13.55
CA ILE A 85 -5.09 -3.55 -12.36
C ILE A 85 -5.34 -4.52 -11.21
N ILE A 86 -4.32 -5.29 -10.87
CA ILE A 86 -4.39 -6.19 -9.72
C ILE A 86 -4.02 -5.38 -8.49
N GLY A 87 -4.96 -5.25 -7.52
CA GLY A 87 -4.80 -4.39 -6.34
C GLY A 87 -5.20 -2.93 -6.59
N ALA A 88 -6.36 -2.71 -7.21
CA ALA A 88 -6.85 -1.38 -7.63
C ALA A 88 -7.62 -0.60 -6.55
N SER A 89 -7.79 -1.13 -5.34
CA SER A 89 -8.66 -0.50 -4.33
C SER A 89 -8.01 0.61 -3.52
N SER A 90 -6.69 0.78 -3.59
CA SER A 90 -5.95 1.78 -2.80
C SER A 90 -4.58 2.10 -3.38
N GLY A 91 -3.98 3.21 -2.94
CA GLY A 91 -2.62 3.62 -3.32
C GLY A 91 -2.45 3.79 -4.82
N ILE A 92 -1.26 3.47 -5.34
CA ILE A 92 -0.89 3.63 -6.76
C ILE A 92 -1.89 2.94 -7.69
N GLY A 93 -2.37 1.73 -7.31
CA GLY A 93 -3.34 1.00 -8.13
C GLY A 93 -4.67 1.73 -8.30
N ASN A 94 -5.15 2.41 -7.25
CA ASN A 94 -6.37 3.23 -7.33
C ASN A 94 -6.15 4.53 -8.12
N ASP A 95 -4.99 5.15 -7.98
CA ASP A 95 -4.69 6.38 -8.70
C ASP A 95 -4.54 6.12 -10.21
N LEU A 96 -3.89 5.02 -10.58
CA LEU A 96 -3.86 4.55 -11.96
C LEU A 96 -5.24 4.18 -12.50
N LEU A 97 -6.07 3.54 -11.68
CA LEU A 97 -7.46 3.26 -12.06
C LEU A 97 -8.18 4.54 -12.46
N LYS A 98 -8.13 5.57 -11.60
CA LYS A 98 -8.75 6.88 -11.88
C LYS A 98 -8.19 7.53 -13.14
N LEU A 99 -6.89 7.43 -13.36
CA LEU A 99 -6.25 7.95 -14.56
C LEU A 99 -6.79 7.27 -15.81
N PHE A 100 -6.81 5.93 -15.85
CA PHE A 100 -7.28 5.18 -17.03
C PHE A 100 -8.79 5.29 -17.29
N LEU A 101 -9.60 5.61 -16.29
CA LEU A 101 -11.03 5.87 -16.47
C LEU A 101 -11.33 7.07 -17.39
N ASN A 102 -10.34 7.91 -17.69
CA ASN A 102 -10.47 8.96 -18.70
C ASN A 102 -10.53 8.39 -20.13
N ASN A 103 -9.97 7.20 -20.39
CA ASN A 103 -10.06 6.54 -21.68
C ASN A 103 -11.36 5.72 -21.78
N LYS A 104 -12.32 6.24 -22.55
CA LYS A 104 -13.65 5.62 -22.74
C LYS A 104 -13.67 4.47 -23.76
N LYS A 105 -12.55 4.21 -24.45
CA LYS A 105 -12.48 3.25 -25.57
C LYS A 105 -12.08 1.85 -25.13
N ILE A 106 -11.52 1.69 -23.93
CA ILE A 106 -11.00 0.43 -23.43
C ILE A 106 -11.78 -0.05 -22.22
N LYS A 107 -11.72 -1.35 -21.92
CA LYS A 107 -12.22 -1.91 -20.67
C LYS A 107 -11.12 -1.89 -19.62
N ILE A 108 -11.49 -1.52 -18.40
CA ILE A 108 -10.61 -1.49 -17.24
C ILE A 108 -11.14 -2.49 -16.23
N ILE A 109 -10.30 -3.43 -15.86
CA ILE A 109 -10.62 -4.45 -14.87
C ILE A 109 -9.81 -4.15 -13.62
N GLY A 110 -10.48 -3.79 -12.53
CA GLY A 110 -9.85 -3.54 -11.24
C GLY A 110 -10.13 -4.68 -10.27
N THR A 111 -9.07 -5.25 -9.66
CA THR A 111 -9.29 -6.24 -8.60
C THR A 111 -9.07 -5.65 -7.22
N TYR A 112 -9.78 -6.20 -6.23
CA TYR A 112 -9.67 -5.81 -4.83
C TYR A 112 -9.82 -7.03 -3.93
N TYR A 113 -9.34 -6.94 -2.69
CA TYR A 113 -9.49 -8.02 -1.72
C TYR A 113 -10.45 -7.63 -0.58
N LYS A 114 -10.00 -6.78 0.35
CA LYS A 114 -10.78 -6.39 1.55
C LYS A 114 -11.61 -5.14 1.32
N ASN A 115 -11.04 -4.14 0.66
CA ASN A 115 -11.68 -2.84 0.44
C ASN A 115 -12.21 -2.76 -0.98
N ASN A 116 -13.49 -2.48 -1.12
CA ASN A 116 -14.11 -2.32 -2.43
C ASN A 116 -13.55 -1.10 -3.18
N ILE A 117 -13.52 -1.20 -4.50
CA ILE A 117 -13.28 -0.07 -5.39
C ILE A 117 -14.53 0.82 -5.36
N LYS A 118 -14.35 2.11 -5.09
CA LYS A 118 -15.45 3.07 -4.92
C LYS A 118 -15.89 3.71 -6.23
N GLU A 119 -15.01 3.72 -7.21
CA GLU A 119 -15.24 4.30 -8.53
C GLU A 119 -16.33 3.51 -9.27
N LYS A 120 -17.25 4.26 -9.91
CA LYS A 120 -18.30 3.70 -10.77
C LYS A 120 -18.12 4.26 -12.17
N ASN A 121 -17.99 3.39 -13.17
CA ASN A 121 -17.86 3.79 -14.57
C ASN A 121 -18.32 2.62 -15.45
N LYS A 122 -18.95 2.94 -16.59
CA LYS A 122 -19.45 1.93 -17.55
C LYS A 122 -18.34 1.05 -18.17
N ASN A 123 -17.13 1.54 -18.18
CA ASN A 123 -15.96 0.84 -18.69
C ASN A 123 -15.20 0.07 -17.61
N LEU A 124 -15.58 0.20 -16.34
CA LEU A 124 -14.95 -0.45 -15.21
C LEU A 124 -15.66 -1.75 -14.86
N ILE A 125 -14.88 -2.80 -14.77
CA ILE A 125 -15.30 -4.10 -14.23
C ILE A 125 -14.51 -4.33 -12.95
N THR A 126 -15.21 -4.54 -11.84
CA THR A 126 -14.56 -4.81 -10.55
C THR A 126 -14.68 -6.30 -10.21
N LYS A 127 -13.61 -6.88 -9.67
CA LYS A 127 -13.57 -8.27 -9.23
C LYS A 127 -12.95 -8.38 -7.84
N LYS A 128 -13.66 -9.03 -6.93
CA LYS A 128 -13.09 -9.44 -5.64
C LYS A 128 -12.15 -10.61 -5.87
N LEU A 129 -10.96 -10.55 -5.29
CA LEU A 129 -9.89 -11.51 -5.54
C LEU A 129 -8.97 -11.64 -4.34
N ASN A 130 -8.77 -12.84 -3.85
CA ASN A 130 -7.63 -13.18 -3.00
C ASN A 130 -6.50 -13.68 -3.90
N ILE A 131 -5.49 -12.86 -4.12
CA ILE A 131 -4.39 -13.17 -5.04
C ILE A 131 -3.64 -14.46 -4.67
N GLU A 132 -3.72 -14.91 -3.43
CA GLU A 132 -3.04 -16.11 -2.97
C GLU A 132 -3.73 -17.40 -3.42
N ASN A 133 -5.04 -17.35 -3.67
CA ASN A 133 -5.87 -18.52 -3.91
C ASN A 133 -6.60 -18.50 -5.27
N ASP A 134 -6.89 -17.31 -5.80
CA ASP A 134 -7.86 -17.14 -6.88
C ASP A 134 -7.18 -16.79 -8.22
N LEU A 135 -5.99 -17.34 -8.51
CA LEU A 135 -5.27 -17.03 -9.75
C LEU A 135 -6.06 -17.36 -11.02
N ASN A 136 -6.95 -18.34 -10.96
CA ASN A 136 -7.81 -18.72 -12.09
C ASN A 136 -8.68 -17.56 -12.56
N ILE A 137 -9.17 -16.72 -11.63
CA ILE A 137 -9.92 -15.51 -11.99
C ILE A 137 -9.07 -14.57 -12.86
N ILE A 138 -7.78 -14.41 -12.54
CA ILE A 138 -6.85 -13.59 -13.34
C ILE A 138 -6.65 -14.22 -14.72
N TYR A 139 -6.48 -15.53 -14.79
CA TYR A 139 -6.29 -16.24 -16.05
C TYR A 139 -7.51 -16.10 -16.97
N ASP A 140 -8.71 -16.18 -16.43
CA ASP A 140 -9.94 -15.98 -17.18
C ASP A 140 -10.11 -14.53 -17.66
N ILE A 141 -9.70 -13.54 -16.85
CA ILE A 141 -9.67 -12.15 -17.26
C ILE A 141 -8.69 -11.97 -18.43
N ILE A 142 -7.48 -12.52 -18.34
CA ILE A 142 -6.47 -12.42 -19.40
C ILE A 142 -6.99 -13.06 -20.70
N LYS A 143 -7.56 -14.25 -20.63
CA LYS A 143 -8.17 -14.92 -21.81
C LYS A 143 -9.27 -14.06 -22.46
N LYS A 144 -10.16 -13.54 -21.64
CA LYS A 144 -11.37 -12.83 -22.11
C LYS A 144 -11.08 -11.46 -22.70
N PHE A 145 -10.09 -10.75 -22.15
CA PHE A 145 -9.88 -9.32 -22.43
C PHE A 145 -8.57 -9.01 -23.16
N SER A 146 -7.83 -10.04 -23.62
CA SER A 146 -6.64 -9.79 -24.44
C SER A 146 -6.97 -9.15 -25.80
N PRO A 147 -6.12 -8.22 -26.30
CA PRO A 147 -4.85 -7.77 -25.75
C PRO A 147 -5.01 -6.93 -24.47
N ILE A 148 -4.17 -7.18 -23.47
CA ILE A 148 -4.32 -6.57 -22.15
C ILE A 148 -2.98 -6.09 -21.57
N ILE A 149 -3.01 -4.95 -20.87
CA ILE A 149 -1.89 -4.46 -20.06
C ILE A 149 -2.17 -4.77 -18.61
N ILE A 150 -1.29 -5.51 -17.96
CA ILE A 150 -1.44 -5.98 -16.60
C ILE A 150 -0.55 -5.15 -15.68
N TYR A 151 -1.14 -4.44 -14.73
CA TYR A 151 -0.47 -3.72 -13.65
C TYR A 151 -0.58 -4.50 -12.35
N TYR A 152 0.54 -4.84 -11.74
CA TYR A 152 0.59 -5.71 -10.56
C TYR A 152 0.95 -4.93 -9.30
N PHE A 153 -0.02 -4.66 -8.41
CA PHE A 153 0.18 -3.93 -7.15
C PHE A 153 -0.17 -4.68 -5.86
N PRO A 154 -0.48 -5.99 -5.85
CA PRO A 154 -0.75 -6.66 -4.60
C PRO A 154 0.45 -6.58 -3.67
N THR A 155 0.20 -6.13 -2.44
CA THR A 155 1.23 -5.98 -1.42
C THR A 155 0.67 -6.49 -0.10
N PRO A 156 1.33 -7.44 0.57
CA PRO A 156 0.99 -7.80 1.93
C PRO A 156 1.35 -6.66 2.88
N LYS A 157 0.90 -6.72 4.12
CA LYS A 157 1.34 -5.74 5.12
C LYS A 157 2.86 -5.75 5.21
N ILE A 158 3.47 -4.59 4.97
CA ILE A 158 4.92 -4.42 5.07
C ILE A 158 5.27 -4.17 6.53
N TYR A 159 6.18 -4.99 7.05
CA TYR A 159 6.76 -4.84 8.38
C TYR A 159 8.17 -4.28 8.21
N LEU A 160 8.44 -3.15 8.85
CA LEU A 160 9.77 -2.53 8.84
C LEU A 160 10.73 -3.19 9.83
N LYS A 161 10.26 -4.17 10.62
CA LYS A 161 11.09 -4.88 11.61
C LYS A 161 11.93 -5.97 10.97
N SER A 162 13.18 -5.98 11.44
CA SER A 162 14.29 -6.91 11.22
C SER A 162 13.96 -8.26 10.55
N VAL A 163 14.69 -8.49 9.75
CA VAL A 163 15.58 -9.27 8.95
C VAL A 163 15.42 -10.80 9.05
N ASN A 164 15.19 -11.40 10.18
CA ASN A 164 15.30 -12.84 10.35
C ASN A 164 13.97 -13.60 10.43
N ASP A 165 12.85 -12.92 10.14
CA ASP A 165 11.57 -13.64 10.10
C ASP A 165 11.38 -14.34 8.76
N MET A 166 11.78 -15.60 8.71
CA MET A 166 11.63 -16.46 7.53
C MET A 166 10.19 -16.58 7.06
N ASN A 167 9.20 -16.41 7.94
CA ASN A 167 7.78 -16.45 7.56
C ASN A 167 7.38 -15.19 6.80
N ILE A 168 7.90 -14.04 7.22
CA ILE A 168 7.70 -12.76 6.51
C ILE A 168 8.35 -12.83 5.13
N LEU A 169 9.59 -13.32 5.04
CA LEU A 169 10.28 -13.49 3.76
C LEU A 169 9.53 -14.43 2.82
N LYS A 170 9.09 -15.60 3.30
CA LYS A 170 8.28 -16.54 2.51
C LYS A 170 7.00 -15.88 1.99
N LYS A 171 6.32 -15.07 2.82
CA LYS A 171 5.13 -14.33 2.41
C LYS A 171 5.45 -13.30 1.33
N TYR A 172 6.55 -12.55 1.48
CA TYR A 172 6.95 -11.57 0.47
C TYR A 172 7.35 -12.23 -0.84
N LYS A 173 8.11 -13.34 -0.81
CA LYS A 173 8.43 -14.13 -2.00
C LYS A 173 7.16 -14.64 -2.70
N LYS A 174 6.16 -15.10 -1.94
CA LYS A 174 4.88 -15.50 -2.53
C LYS A 174 4.24 -14.37 -3.34
N TYR A 175 4.15 -13.16 -2.75
CA TYR A 175 3.51 -12.01 -3.39
C TYR A 175 4.36 -11.36 -4.49
N PHE A 176 5.65 -11.24 -4.29
CA PHE A 176 6.51 -10.46 -5.20
C PHE A 176 7.23 -11.31 -6.24
N VAL A 177 7.47 -12.60 -5.97
CA VAL A 177 8.19 -13.50 -6.88
C VAL A 177 7.22 -14.49 -7.54
N TYR A 178 6.66 -15.41 -6.76
CA TYR A 178 6.00 -16.59 -7.33
C TYR A 178 4.69 -16.28 -8.04
N ILE A 179 3.86 -15.42 -7.48
CA ILE A 179 2.57 -15.06 -8.08
C ILE A 179 2.76 -14.26 -9.38
N PRO A 180 3.57 -13.17 -9.44
CA PRO A 180 3.81 -12.46 -10.70
C PRO A 180 4.37 -13.36 -11.79
N ILE A 181 5.32 -14.23 -11.47
CA ILE A 181 5.91 -15.17 -12.44
C ILE A 181 4.85 -16.12 -13.03
N LYS A 182 3.95 -16.65 -12.20
CA LYS A 182 2.84 -17.48 -12.69
C LYS A 182 1.94 -16.71 -13.65
N ILE A 183 1.62 -15.45 -13.32
CA ILE A 183 0.79 -14.60 -14.17
C ILE A 183 1.51 -14.29 -15.48
N ILE A 184 2.81 -13.93 -15.44
CA ILE A 184 3.64 -13.65 -16.62
C ILE A 184 3.69 -14.87 -17.55
N LYS A 185 4.01 -16.05 -17.01
CA LYS A 185 4.07 -17.30 -17.78
C LYS A 185 2.74 -17.61 -18.46
N PHE A 186 1.63 -17.40 -17.77
CA PHE A 186 0.31 -17.58 -18.34
C PHE A 186 0.02 -16.55 -19.43
N ALA A 187 0.23 -15.26 -19.13
CA ALA A 187 -0.02 -14.15 -20.03
C ALA A 187 0.86 -14.14 -21.29
N ASN A 188 1.99 -14.86 -21.25
CA ASN A 188 2.89 -15.01 -22.41
C ASN A 188 2.23 -15.70 -23.62
N LYS A 189 1.16 -16.46 -23.39
CA LYS A 189 0.36 -17.11 -24.44
C LYS A 189 -0.55 -16.13 -25.18
N TYR A 190 -0.72 -14.93 -24.64
CA TYR A 190 -1.64 -13.90 -25.12
C TYR A 190 -0.86 -12.62 -25.48
N LYS A 191 -1.43 -11.77 -26.32
CA LYS A 191 -0.84 -10.46 -26.65
C LYS A 191 -0.97 -9.51 -25.46
N SER A 192 -0.16 -9.72 -24.43
CA SER A 192 -0.23 -8.98 -23.17
C SER A 192 1.05 -8.18 -22.91
N LYS A 193 0.92 -7.18 -22.05
CA LYS A 193 2.05 -6.43 -21.47
C LYS A 193 1.96 -6.54 -19.96
N PHE A 194 3.08 -6.60 -19.27
CA PHE A 194 3.10 -6.72 -17.81
C PHE A 194 3.95 -5.63 -17.18
N PHE A 195 3.38 -4.91 -16.25
CA PHE A 195 4.06 -3.90 -15.45
C PHE A 195 4.31 -4.43 -14.03
N TYR A 196 5.59 -4.47 -13.65
CA TYR A 196 6.02 -4.88 -12.32
C TYR A 196 6.64 -3.69 -11.56
N PRO A 197 6.02 -3.22 -10.45
CA PRO A 197 6.61 -2.20 -9.60
C PRO A 197 7.68 -2.82 -8.70
N SER A 198 8.93 -2.47 -8.92
CA SER A 198 10.03 -2.79 -8.03
C SER A 198 10.33 -1.62 -7.09
N THR A 199 11.46 -1.63 -6.40
CA THR A 199 11.83 -0.62 -5.41
C THR A 199 13.26 -0.13 -5.61
N THR A 200 13.48 1.15 -5.32
CA THR A 200 14.84 1.69 -5.17
C THR A 200 15.41 1.45 -3.78
N TYR A 201 14.56 1.03 -2.83
CA TYR A 201 14.99 0.73 -1.47
C TYR A 201 15.81 -0.55 -1.45
N LYS A 202 17.10 -0.38 -1.25
CA LYS A 202 18.08 -1.46 -1.09
C LYS A 202 18.53 -1.47 0.37
N SER A 203 18.07 -2.45 1.11
CA SER A 203 18.59 -2.75 2.43
C SER A 203 18.95 -4.22 2.45
N ASP A 204 20.20 -4.52 2.65
CA ASP A 204 20.76 -5.89 2.60
C ASP A 204 20.10 -6.82 3.61
N PHE A 205 19.35 -6.26 4.53
CA PHE A 205 18.75 -6.96 5.64
C PHE A 205 17.21 -6.87 5.69
N SER A 206 16.54 -6.34 4.67
CA SER A 206 15.09 -6.26 4.64
C SER A 206 14.47 -7.42 3.84
N PRO A 207 13.62 -8.26 4.43
CA PRO A 207 12.89 -9.30 3.68
C PRO A 207 12.11 -8.75 2.49
N TYR A 208 11.66 -7.50 2.57
CA TYR A 208 10.98 -6.81 1.47
C TYR A 208 11.93 -6.54 0.30
N SER A 209 13.10 -5.96 0.60
CA SER A 209 14.12 -5.66 -0.41
C SER A 209 14.62 -6.93 -1.08
N THR A 210 14.95 -7.95 -0.28
CA THR A 210 15.39 -9.27 -0.76
C THR A 210 14.38 -9.89 -1.73
N ALA A 211 13.10 -9.91 -1.36
CA ALA A 211 12.07 -10.48 -2.22
C ALA A 211 11.84 -9.68 -3.51
N LYS A 212 12.02 -8.35 -3.49
CA LYS A 212 11.91 -7.50 -4.68
C LYS A 212 13.07 -7.70 -5.64
N LEU A 213 14.31 -7.80 -5.12
CA LEU A 213 15.50 -8.08 -5.94
C LEU A 213 15.42 -9.47 -6.56
N GLU A 214 15.05 -10.48 -5.78
CA GLU A 214 14.84 -11.85 -6.29
C GLU A 214 13.78 -11.87 -7.41
N ALA A 215 12.71 -11.08 -7.27
CA ALA A 215 11.69 -10.98 -8.30
C ALA A 215 12.24 -10.37 -9.61
N GLU A 216 13.07 -9.32 -9.54
CA GLU A 216 13.73 -8.75 -10.71
C GLU A 216 14.60 -9.80 -11.40
N GLU A 217 15.41 -10.55 -10.64
CA GLU A 217 16.27 -11.60 -11.16
C GLU A 217 15.48 -12.72 -11.83
N GLU A 218 14.47 -13.23 -11.15
CA GLU A 218 13.64 -14.32 -11.67
C GLU A 218 12.82 -13.90 -12.91
N ILE A 219 12.32 -12.67 -12.96
CA ILE A 219 11.66 -12.14 -14.16
C ILE A 219 12.65 -12.03 -15.32
N ASN A 220 13.88 -11.57 -15.07
CA ASN A 220 14.91 -11.46 -16.10
C ASN A 220 15.37 -12.84 -16.60
N LYS A 221 15.38 -13.87 -15.77
CA LYS A 221 15.70 -15.26 -16.15
C LYS A 221 14.64 -15.93 -17.04
N LEU A 222 13.43 -15.37 -17.15
CA LEU A 222 12.36 -15.98 -17.96
C LEU A 222 12.69 -16.07 -19.46
N GLY A 223 13.77 -15.43 -19.91
CA GLY A 223 14.28 -15.55 -21.27
C GLY A 223 13.41 -14.87 -22.32
N LYS A 224 13.45 -15.38 -23.58
CA LYS A 224 12.68 -14.81 -24.70
C LYS A 224 11.18 -15.08 -24.52
N LEU A 225 10.46 -14.08 -24.02
CA LEU A 225 9.01 -14.12 -23.88
C LEU A 225 8.37 -13.31 -25.02
N LYS A 226 7.15 -13.71 -25.42
CA LYS A 226 6.31 -12.91 -26.31
C LYS A 226 5.66 -11.72 -25.60
N ILE A 227 5.51 -11.80 -24.29
CA ILE A 227 4.99 -10.72 -23.44
C ILE A 227 6.07 -9.66 -23.20
N LYS A 228 5.69 -8.38 -23.36
CA LYS A 228 6.56 -7.26 -22.99
C LYS A 228 6.44 -7.00 -21.49
N ILE A 229 7.56 -7.06 -20.78
CA ILE A 229 7.62 -6.80 -19.33
C ILE A 229 8.33 -5.49 -19.08
N ASN A 230 7.72 -4.62 -18.28
CA ASN A 230 8.31 -3.38 -17.80
C ASN A 230 8.50 -3.48 -16.28
N ILE A 231 9.74 -3.46 -15.81
CA ILE A 231 10.10 -3.36 -14.40
C ILE A 231 10.43 -1.90 -14.11
N LEU A 232 9.66 -1.27 -13.21
CA LEU A 232 9.91 0.11 -12.79
C LEU A 232 10.32 0.15 -11.32
N LYS A 233 11.52 0.67 -11.05
CA LYS A 233 11.97 0.93 -9.67
C LYS A 233 11.33 2.20 -9.15
N ILE A 234 10.47 2.05 -8.16
CA ILE A 234 9.72 3.15 -7.55
C ILE A 234 10.43 3.56 -6.26
N THR A 235 10.65 4.85 -6.10
CA THR A 235 11.15 5.44 -4.84
C THR A 235 10.07 5.38 -3.76
N GLY A 236 10.45 5.66 -2.50
CA GLY A 236 9.47 5.80 -1.44
C GLY A 236 8.47 6.91 -1.77
N ILE A 237 7.19 6.56 -1.86
CA ILE A 237 6.09 7.48 -2.13
C ILE A 237 5.25 7.60 -0.87
N ASN A 238 4.73 8.80 -0.60
CA ASN A 238 3.77 9.04 0.48
C ASN A 238 2.46 8.28 0.22
N THR A 239 2.30 7.14 0.84
CA THR A 239 1.08 6.35 0.82
C THR A 239 0.63 6.06 2.24
N LYS A 240 -0.65 5.71 2.42
CA LYS A 240 -1.16 5.27 3.74
C LYS A 240 -0.38 4.08 4.34
N GLN A 241 0.30 3.30 3.50
CA GLN A 241 1.14 2.18 3.95
C GLN A 241 2.52 2.62 4.42
N ASN A 242 3.04 3.72 3.86
CA ASN A 242 4.40 4.24 4.15
C ASN A 242 4.39 5.40 5.14
N LEU A 243 3.28 5.65 5.83
CA LEU A 243 3.24 6.60 6.94
C LEU A 243 4.12 6.10 8.07
N SER A 244 5.39 6.47 7.98
CA SER A 244 6.31 6.38 9.11
C SER A 244 6.04 7.54 10.05
N LEU A 245 6.05 7.27 11.36
CA LEU A 245 5.93 8.28 12.41
C LEU A 245 7.08 9.29 12.39
N PHE A 246 8.19 8.91 11.78
CA PHE A 246 9.45 9.65 11.71
C PHE A 246 9.93 9.90 10.28
N SER A 247 9.13 9.59 9.28
CA SER A 247 9.54 9.87 7.90
C SER A 247 9.60 11.37 7.69
N GLY A 248 10.78 11.85 7.37
CA GLY A 248 10.94 13.11 6.68
C GLY A 248 10.02 13.15 5.45
N LYS A 249 9.79 14.33 4.89
CA LYS A 249 8.93 14.52 3.71
C LYS A 249 9.39 13.57 2.59
N LEU A 250 8.66 12.47 2.38
CA LEU A 250 8.80 11.68 1.18
C LEU A 250 8.19 12.44 0.01
N PRO A 251 8.70 12.30 -1.21
CA PRO A 251 8.09 12.91 -2.39
C PRO A 251 6.64 12.44 -2.57
N ASN A 252 5.79 13.36 -2.99
CA ASN A 252 4.40 13.11 -3.35
C ASN A 252 4.30 12.45 -4.72
#